data_aca1d7a1fd324a6d846a930afdb90a35
#
_entry.id   aca1d7a1fd324a6d846a930afdb90a35
#
_cell.length_a   1.000
_cell.length_b   1.000
_cell.length_c   1.000
_cell.angle_alpha   90.00
_cell.angle_beta   90.00
_cell.angle_gamma   90.00
#
_symmetry.space_group_name_H-M   'P 1'
#
loop_
_entity.id
_entity.type
_entity.pdbx_description
1 polymer ?
#
loop_
_entity_poly.entity_id
_entity_poly.type
_entity_poly.pdbx_seq_one_letter_code
_entity_poly.pdbx_strand_id
1 'polypeptide(L)'
;MPPGGSAASPQSAVQFTETDALIDTGAQRTVLSPEAVRKAGLSKINEADLRVVGAIVRADVYVASLEFPLCGLKTIEVIEVSCCELPHILYHCLLGRDVLSRWVFTYDGPDGTWEITEGRAAGWVEPPEGIDPNLWGE
;
A
#
# COMPACT_ATOMS: atom_id res chain seq x y z
N MET A 1 -1.87 -10.74 38.36
CA MET A 1 -1.40 -10.55 37.78
C MET A 1 -1.18 -10.40 37.55
N PRO A 2 -1.50 -10.24 37.66
CA PRO A 2 -1.30 -10.13 37.24
C PRO A 2 -1.20 -9.87 36.93
N PRO A 3 -1.52 -9.76 37.07
CA PRO A 3 -1.30 -9.38 36.56
C PRO A 3 -0.95 -9.11 35.89
N GLY A 4 -1.18 -9.05 36.07
CA GLY A 4 -0.85 -8.71 35.31
C GLY A 4 -0.87 -8.51 34.63
N GLY A 5 -1.07 -8.51 34.75
CA GLY A 5 -1.03 -8.26 34.01
C GLY A 5 -1.28 -7.86 33.42
N SER A 6 -1.41 -7.69 33.61
CA SER A 6 -1.50 -7.20 32.99
C SER A 6 -1.60 -6.82 32.12
N ALA A 7 -1.87 -6.97 32.91
CA ALA A 7 -2.53 -6.67 31.68
C ALA A 7 -1.65 -6.64 30.53
N ALA A 8 -1.59 -7.61 29.78
CA ALA A 8 -0.94 -7.38 28.54
C ALA A 8 -1.26 -5.96 28.11
N SER A 9 -0.29 -5.14 28.13
CA SER A 9 -0.46 -3.80 27.67
C SER A 9 -1.02 -3.87 26.27
N PRO A 10 -2.03 -3.07 25.92
CA PRO A 10 -2.53 -3.04 24.55
C PRO A 10 -1.44 -2.75 23.53
N GLN A 11 -0.39 -2.05 23.94
CA GLN A 11 0.72 -1.76 23.03
C GLN A 11 1.51 -2.99 22.63
N SER A 12 1.51 -4.03 23.49
CA SER A 12 2.19 -5.26 23.11
C SER A 12 1.35 -6.17 22.23
N ALA A 13 0.10 -5.78 22.00
CA ALA A 13 -0.82 -6.56 21.18
C ALA A 13 -0.97 -5.99 19.78
N VAL A 14 0.13 -5.52 19.20
CA VAL A 14 0.13 -5.00 17.84
C VAL A 14 -0.26 -6.14 16.89
N GLN A 15 -1.31 -5.93 16.12
CA GLN A 15 -1.74 -6.86 15.11
C GLN A 15 -1.11 -6.50 13.77
N PHE A 16 -0.73 -7.52 13.03
CA PHE A 16 -0.22 -7.33 11.69
C PHE A 16 -0.49 -8.58 10.87
N THR A 17 -0.37 -8.45 9.57
CA THR A 17 -0.41 -9.58 8.64
C THR A 17 0.65 -9.38 7.59
N GLU A 18 1.12 -10.48 7.04
CA GLU A 18 2.07 -10.44 5.94
C GLU A 18 1.38 -10.89 4.66
N THR A 19 1.74 -10.28 3.57
CA THR A 19 1.19 -10.65 2.27
C THR A 19 2.18 -10.27 1.17
N ASP A 20 2.11 -10.99 0.07
CA ASP A 20 2.70 -10.48 -1.16
C ASP A 20 1.83 -9.33 -1.65
N ALA A 21 2.45 -8.40 -2.35
CA ALA A 21 1.76 -7.25 -2.89
C ALA A 21 1.95 -7.20 -4.39
N LEU A 22 0.87 -6.88 -5.08
CA LEU A 22 0.94 -6.61 -6.51
C LEU A 22 1.28 -5.13 -6.71
N ILE A 23 2.29 -4.85 -7.51
CA ILE A 23 2.62 -3.49 -7.91
C ILE A 23 1.76 -3.15 -9.12
N ASP A 24 0.90 -2.15 -8.97
CA ASP A 24 -0.04 -1.78 -10.02
C ASP A 24 0.08 -0.29 -10.32
N THR A 25 0.82 0.03 -11.39
CA THR A 25 1.03 1.40 -11.81
C THR A 25 -0.25 2.05 -12.36
N GLY A 26 -1.25 1.24 -12.68
CA GLY A 26 -2.55 1.75 -13.12
C GLY A 26 -3.50 2.10 -11.98
N ALA A 27 -3.19 1.68 -10.76
CA ALA A 27 -4.03 1.95 -9.62
C ALA A 27 -3.62 3.27 -8.97
N GLN A 28 -4.59 4.11 -8.67
CA GLN A 28 -4.34 5.39 -8.03
C GLN A 28 -4.10 5.22 -6.54
N ARG A 29 -4.78 4.27 -5.91
CA ARG A 29 -4.75 4.04 -4.47
C ARG A 29 -4.36 2.60 -4.15
N THR A 30 -3.72 2.44 -3.01
CA THR A 30 -3.42 1.12 -2.45
C THR A 30 -4.70 0.50 -1.92
N VAL A 31 -4.85 -0.80 -2.16
CA VAL A 31 -6.03 -1.57 -1.79
C VAL A 31 -5.60 -2.78 -0.97
N LEU A 32 -6.32 -3.05 0.09
CA LEU A 32 -6.17 -4.27 0.88
C LEU A 32 -7.41 -5.12 0.77
N SER A 33 -7.23 -6.43 0.79
CA SER A 33 -8.36 -7.34 0.85
C SER A 33 -9.06 -7.24 2.21
N PRO A 34 -10.34 -7.63 2.30
CA PRO A 34 -11.03 -7.68 3.59
C PRO A 34 -10.30 -8.58 4.60
N GLU A 35 -9.70 -9.66 4.13
CA GLU A 35 -8.96 -10.56 5.02
C GLU A 35 -7.74 -9.86 5.63
N ALA A 36 -6.97 -9.11 4.83
CA ALA A 36 -5.81 -8.39 5.33
C ALA A 36 -6.22 -7.32 6.33
N VAL A 37 -7.28 -6.59 6.04
CA VAL A 37 -7.80 -5.55 6.93
C VAL A 37 -8.19 -6.17 8.27
N ARG A 38 -8.88 -7.29 8.25
CA ARG A 38 -9.32 -7.96 9.46
C ARG A 38 -8.15 -8.50 10.27
N LYS A 39 -7.21 -9.16 9.60
CA LYS A 39 -6.06 -9.76 10.29
C LYS A 39 -5.15 -8.72 10.91
N ALA A 40 -5.00 -7.59 10.25
CA ALA A 40 -4.17 -6.50 10.76
C ALA A 40 -4.92 -5.63 11.79
N GLY A 41 -6.20 -5.88 12.00
CA GLY A 41 -6.97 -5.14 13.00
C GLY A 41 -7.09 -3.66 12.70
N LEU A 42 -7.22 -3.29 11.44
CA LEU A 42 -7.25 -1.90 11.05
C LEU A 42 -8.57 -1.24 11.43
N SER A 43 -8.51 0.08 11.61
CA SER A 43 -9.68 0.88 11.97
C SER A 43 -10.23 1.59 10.75
N LYS A 44 -11.51 1.41 10.50
CA LYS A 44 -12.20 2.14 9.44
C LYS A 44 -12.32 3.61 9.82
N ILE A 45 -11.99 4.49 8.89
CA ILE A 45 -12.06 5.93 9.13
C ILE A 45 -13.03 6.63 8.18
N ASN A 46 -13.38 6.02 7.06
CA ASN A 46 -14.18 6.69 6.04
C ASN A 46 -14.69 5.69 5.02
N GLU A 47 -15.43 6.21 4.05
CA GLU A 47 -15.79 5.51 2.83
C GLU A 47 -15.49 6.41 1.66
N ALA A 48 -15.09 5.84 0.55
CA ALA A 48 -14.77 6.60 -0.64
C ALA A 48 -15.04 5.76 -1.88
N ASP A 49 -15.22 6.44 -2.99
CA ASP A 49 -15.36 5.76 -4.27
C ASP A 49 -14.01 5.19 -4.69
N LEU A 50 -14.03 3.95 -5.12
CA LEU A 50 -12.85 3.26 -5.63
C LEU A 50 -13.13 2.87 -7.08
N ARG A 51 -12.24 3.30 -7.98
CA ARG A 51 -12.34 2.93 -9.37
C ARG A 51 -11.70 1.56 -9.55
N VAL A 52 -12.49 0.64 -10.03
CA VAL A 52 -12.02 -0.70 -10.43
C VAL A 52 -12.31 -0.88 -11.91
N VAL A 53 -11.77 -1.95 -12.51
CA VAL A 53 -11.96 -2.18 -13.94
C VAL A 53 -13.45 -2.22 -14.26
N GLY A 54 -13.89 -1.29 -15.11
CA GLY A 54 -15.26 -1.24 -15.59
C GLY A 54 -16.30 -0.71 -14.61
N ALA A 55 -15.89 -0.22 -13.43
CA ALA A 55 -16.86 0.21 -12.44
C ALA A 55 -16.26 1.17 -11.43
N ILE A 56 -17.14 1.85 -10.71
CA ILE A 56 -16.80 2.60 -9.50
C ILE A 56 -17.58 1.96 -8.37
N VAL A 57 -16.88 1.56 -7.31
CA VAL A 57 -17.51 0.94 -6.16
C VAL A 57 -17.26 1.78 -4.91
N ARG A 58 -18.19 1.72 -3.98
CA ARG A 58 -18.02 2.36 -2.68
C ARG A 58 -17.21 1.44 -1.80
N ALA A 59 -16.10 1.92 -1.26
CA ALA A 59 -15.19 1.11 -0.47
C ALA A 59 -14.96 1.74 0.90
N ASP A 60 -14.76 0.89 1.89
CA ASP A 60 -14.34 1.32 3.21
C ASP A 60 -12.87 1.73 3.15
N VAL A 61 -12.53 2.78 3.88
CA VAL A 61 -11.17 3.32 3.95
C VAL A 61 -10.64 3.11 5.36
N TYR A 62 -9.43 2.62 5.44
CA TYR A 62 -8.76 2.31 6.69
C TYR A 62 -7.42 3.04 6.75
N VAL A 63 -6.90 3.22 7.96
CA VAL A 63 -5.54 3.69 8.17
C VAL A 63 -4.64 2.50 8.42
N ALA A 64 -3.51 2.45 7.75
CA ALA A 64 -2.57 1.36 7.86
C ALA A 64 -1.14 1.89 7.96
N SER A 65 -0.26 1.02 8.41
CA SER A 65 1.18 1.17 8.30
C SER A 65 1.68 0.04 7.40
N LEU A 66 2.57 0.36 6.48
CA LEU A 66 3.13 -0.62 5.56
C LEU A 66 4.61 -0.77 5.82
N GLU A 67 5.04 -2.01 6.05
CA GLU A 67 6.44 -2.34 6.27
C GLU A 67 6.93 -3.23 5.14
N PHE A 68 8.19 -3.07 4.78
CA PHE A 68 8.81 -3.80 3.67
C PHE A 68 10.10 -4.46 4.15
N PRO A 69 10.00 -5.44 5.08
CA PRO A 69 11.18 -5.94 5.77
C PRO A 69 12.18 -6.65 4.88
N LEU A 70 11.75 -7.22 3.75
CA LEU A 70 12.64 -7.95 2.86
C LEU A 70 13.26 -7.08 1.78
N CYS A 71 12.82 -5.84 1.66
CA CYS A 71 13.22 -4.95 0.56
C CYS A 71 14.12 -3.82 1.01
N GLY A 72 14.26 -3.59 2.32
CA GLY A 72 15.03 -2.47 2.83
C GLY A 72 14.42 -1.10 2.58
N LEU A 73 13.16 -1.05 2.18
CA LEU A 73 12.46 0.21 1.96
C LEU A 73 11.92 0.74 3.28
N LYS A 74 11.80 2.05 3.37
CA LYS A 74 11.29 2.69 4.59
C LYS A 74 9.84 2.34 4.83
N THR A 75 9.51 2.13 6.09
CA THR A 75 8.12 1.96 6.54
C THR A 75 7.31 3.19 6.18
N ILE A 76 6.12 2.98 5.66
CA ILE A 76 5.13 4.03 5.50
C ILE A 76 4.25 3.96 6.75
N GLU A 77 4.41 4.91 7.64
CA GLU A 77 3.83 4.78 8.97
C GLU A 77 2.33 5.05 9.00
N VAL A 78 1.85 5.89 8.11
CA VAL A 78 0.43 6.22 8.05
C VAL A 78 0.02 6.37 6.59
N ILE A 79 -0.92 5.55 6.16
CA ILE A 79 -1.48 5.65 4.82
C ILE A 79 -2.94 5.23 4.86
N GLU A 80 -3.76 5.93 4.08
CA GLU A 80 -5.15 5.52 3.88
C GLU A 80 -5.20 4.47 2.78
N VAL A 81 -5.86 3.37 3.05
CA VAL A 81 -6.02 2.28 2.11
C VAL A 81 -7.49 1.97 1.92
N SER A 82 -7.87 1.62 0.71
CA SER A 82 -9.22 1.17 0.42
C SER A 82 -9.32 -0.34 0.58
N CYS A 83 -10.47 -0.82 1.02
CA CYS A 83 -10.72 -2.24 1.19
C CYS A 83 -11.60 -2.74 0.05
N CYS A 84 -11.13 -3.74 -0.65
CA CYS A 84 -11.88 -4.34 -1.76
C CYS A 84 -11.38 -5.76 -1.98
N GLU A 85 -12.28 -6.66 -2.40
CA GLU A 85 -11.85 -8.00 -2.79
C GLU A 85 -10.86 -7.89 -3.95
N LEU A 86 -9.78 -8.63 -3.83
CA LEU A 86 -8.77 -8.69 -4.87
C LEU A 86 -8.94 -10.01 -5.64
N PRO A 87 -8.75 -9.97 -6.95
CA PRO A 87 -9.09 -11.12 -7.81
C PRO A 87 -8.12 -12.29 -7.71
N HIS A 88 -7.10 -12.19 -6.87
CA HIS A 88 -6.08 -13.22 -6.78
C HIS A 88 -5.86 -13.64 -5.32
N ILE A 89 -5.75 -14.95 -5.09
CA ILE A 89 -5.59 -15.46 -3.73
C ILE A 89 -4.16 -15.37 -3.21
N LEU A 90 -3.18 -15.09 -4.07
CA LEU A 90 -1.78 -15.07 -3.68
C LEU A 90 -1.35 -13.73 -3.09
N TYR A 91 -2.13 -12.68 -3.26
CA TYR A 91 -1.82 -11.41 -2.64
C TYR A 91 -3.08 -10.78 -2.07
N HIS A 92 -2.91 -10.06 -0.99
CA HIS A 92 -3.97 -9.36 -0.28
C HIS A 92 -3.75 -7.85 -0.27
N CYS A 93 -2.78 -7.39 -1.02
CA CYS A 93 -2.42 -5.98 -1.12
C CYS A 93 -2.11 -5.64 -2.57
N LEU A 94 -2.63 -4.50 -3.00
CA LEU A 94 -2.32 -3.94 -4.31
C LEU A 94 -1.74 -2.56 -4.05
N LEU A 95 -0.48 -2.35 -4.44
CA LEU A 95 0.20 -1.08 -4.23
C LEU A 95 -0.09 -0.16 -5.40
N GLY A 96 -0.75 0.95 -5.11
CA GLY A 96 -1.06 1.96 -6.10
C GLY A 96 -0.03 3.07 -6.16
N ARG A 97 -0.31 4.08 -6.97
CA ARG A 97 0.63 5.19 -7.15
C ARG A 97 0.81 6.04 -5.88
N ASP A 98 -0.12 5.97 -4.92
CA ASP A 98 0.06 6.63 -3.63
C ASP A 98 1.28 6.10 -2.88
N VAL A 99 1.62 4.82 -3.05
CA VAL A 99 2.85 4.23 -2.52
C VAL A 99 3.98 4.37 -3.52
N LEU A 100 3.72 4.04 -4.79
CA LEU A 100 4.77 4.00 -5.82
C LEU A 100 5.38 5.38 -6.07
N SER A 101 4.64 6.45 -5.79
CA SER A 101 5.16 7.80 -5.95
C SER A 101 6.31 8.13 -4.98
N ARG A 102 6.56 7.28 -4.01
CA ARG A 102 7.65 7.45 -3.05
C ARG A 102 8.94 6.78 -3.51
N TRP A 103 8.89 6.02 -4.60
CA TRP A 103 9.96 5.13 -5.04
C TRP A 103 10.35 5.42 -6.47
N VAL A 104 11.56 5.01 -6.82
CA VAL A 104 11.98 4.89 -8.22
C VAL A 104 11.88 3.41 -8.56
N PHE A 105 11.02 3.09 -9.50
CA PHE A 105 10.78 1.73 -9.94
C PHE A 105 11.29 1.57 -11.36
N THR A 106 12.22 0.63 -11.54
CA THR A 106 12.80 0.33 -12.85
C THR A 106 12.47 -1.11 -13.21
N TYR A 107 11.94 -1.29 -14.40
CA TYR A 107 11.62 -2.60 -14.92
C TYR A 107 12.42 -2.88 -16.19
N ASP A 108 13.13 -3.99 -16.21
CA ASP A 108 13.88 -4.47 -17.36
C ASP A 108 13.07 -5.60 -18.00
N GLY A 109 12.37 -5.28 -19.07
CA GLY A 109 11.51 -6.24 -19.73
C GLY A 109 12.25 -7.43 -20.31
N PRO A 110 13.36 -7.20 -21.07
CA PRO A 110 14.11 -8.34 -21.64
C PRO A 110 14.62 -9.34 -20.61
N ASP A 111 15.06 -8.85 -19.46
CA ASP A 111 15.56 -9.74 -18.40
C ASP A 111 14.47 -10.20 -17.44
N GLY A 112 13.31 -9.53 -17.44
CA GLY A 112 12.26 -9.80 -16.49
C GLY A 112 12.62 -9.41 -15.07
N THR A 113 13.54 -8.47 -14.89
CA THR A 113 14.00 -8.02 -13.58
C THR A 113 13.44 -6.63 -13.28
N TRP A 114 13.45 -6.30 -12.01
CA TRP A 114 12.98 -4.98 -11.58
C TRP A 114 13.71 -4.55 -10.33
N GLU A 115 13.72 -3.26 -10.09
CA GLU A 115 14.43 -2.67 -8.96
C GLU A 115 13.60 -1.51 -8.41
N ILE A 116 13.59 -1.39 -7.09
CA ILE A 116 12.94 -0.27 -6.41
C ILE A 116 13.97 0.39 -5.51
N THR A 117 14.07 1.71 -5.61
CA THR A 117 14.87 2.52 -4.70
C THR A 117 14.03 3.68 -4.18
N GLU A 118 14.44 4.25 -3.07
CA GLU A 118 13.73 5.38 -2.49
C GLU A 118 14.34 6.69 -2.94
N GLY A 119 13.51 7.73 -2.85
CA GLY A 119 13.96 9.06 -3.16
C GLY A 119 14.19 9.27 -4.63
N ARG A 120 14.89 10.35 -4.94
CA ARG A 120 15.15 10.73 -6.32
C ARG A 120 16.44 10.12 -6.80
N ALA A 121 16.36 9.46 -7.95
CA ALA A 121 17.55 8.93 -8.59
C ALA A 121 18.43 10.09 -9.08
N ALA A 122 19.71 9.81 -9.27
CA ALA A 122 20.62 10.78 -9.87
C ALA A 122 20.09 11.18 -11.25
N GLY A 123 20.07 12.47 -11.53
CA GLY A 123 19.55 12.99 -12.79
C GLY A 123 18.03 13.14 -12.84
N TRP A 124 17.36 12.86 -11.74
CA TRP A 124 15.91 13.07 -11.68
C TRP A 124 15.58 14.55 -11.93
N VAL A 125 14.54 14.76 -12.71
CA VAL A 125 14.07 16.11 -13.04
C VAL A 125 12.62 16.22 -12.59
N GLU A 126 12.29 17.32 -11.94
CA GLU A 126 10.94 17.55 -11.47
C GLU A 126 9.99 17.73 -12.67
N PRO A 127 8.77 17.16 -12.59
CA PRO A 127 7.78 17.39 -13.64
C PRO A 127 7.52 18.88 -13.85
N PRO A 128 7.17 19.30 -15.08
CA PRO A 128 6.79 20.69 -15.33
C PRO A 128 5.66 21.13 -14.41
N GLU A 129 5.68 22.41 -14.08
CA GLU A 129 4.65 22.99 -13.23
C GLU A 129 3.28 22.82 -13.88
N GLY A 130 2.30 22.49 -13.07
CA GLY A 130 0.92 22.30 -13.52
C GLY A 130 0.59 20.89 -13.97
N ILE A 131 1.57 20.00 -13.99
CA ILE A 131 1.32 18.59 -14.32
C ILE A 131 1.24 17.79 -13.04
N ASP A 132 0.13 17.09 -12.85
CA ASP A 132 -0.06 16.21 -11.69
C ASP A 132 0.74 14.93 -11.91
N PRO A 133 1.76 14.67 -11.06
CA PRO A 133 2.57 13.46 -11.21
C PRO A 133 1.76 12.17 -11.11
N ASN A 134 0.60 12.22 -10.43
CA ASN A 134 -0.24 11.04 -10.27
C ASN A 134 -0.95 10.66 -11.57
N LEU A 135 -0.96 11.52 -12.55
CA LEU A 135 -1.56 11.23 -13.85
C LEU A 135 -0.56 10.69 -14.86
N TRP A 136 0.71 10.68 -14.51
CA TRP A 136 1.74 10.18 -15.42
C TRP A 136 1.67 8.66 -15.52
N GLY A 137 1.81 8.16 -16.74
CA GLY A 137 1.80 6.72 -16.98
C GLY A 137 0.42 6.12 -17.18
N GLU A 138 -0.57 6.93 -17.32
CA GLU A 138 -1.91 6.45 -17.62
C GLU A 138 -2.08 6.07 -19.08
#